data_a1a96ca6ea1263deb30faaa765b23107
#
_entry.id   a1a96ca6ea1263deb30faaa765b23107
#
_cell.length_a   1.000
_cell.length_b   1.000
_cell.length_c   1.000
_cell.angle_alpha   90.00
_cell.angle_beta   90.00
_cell.angle_gamma   90.00
#
_symmetry.space_group_name_H-M   'P 1'
#
loop_
_entity.id
_entity.type
_entity.pdbx_description
1 polymer ?
#
loop_
_entity_poly.entity_id
_entity_poly.type
_entity_poly.pdbx_seq_one_letter_code
_entity_poly.pdbx_strand_id
1 'polypeptide(L)'
;MEYLIKQYPLDTGALEIQYIEEYFGEFPRKKTATEIVSRLRNREYLILMAEAPLRDDPGTIVPVAFKVVHEIRSNETEPKLADLVTRLKNSVVFEDRKVLYSWVGGTRRDWRGQGHFRALTEESEVWAHSTGFHEVVVKTKNRYYDMRGTLDQLEFNVIKYEIHPTDNRESKVYLSKRLTSDVLRSHTSSRRVVVAD
;
A
#
# COMPACT_ATOMS: atom_id res chain seq x y z
N MET A 1 -14.48 -1.79 16.90
CA MET A 1 -13.95 -3.18 16.96
C MET A 1 -12.43 -3.06 17.10
N GLU A 2 -11.87 -3.74 18.10
CA GLU A 2 -10.42 -3.68 18.33
C GLU A 2 -9.70 -4.56 17.31
N TYR A 3 -8.65 -4.06 16.66
CA TYR A 3 -7.81 -4.79 15.73
C TYR A 3 -6.35 -4.42 15.93
N LEU A 4 -5.45 -5.31 15.52
CA LEU A 4 -4.00 -5.10 15.56
C LEU A 4 -3.48 -4.90 14.14
N ILE A 5 -2.50 -4.00 14.00
CA ILE A 5 -1.69 -3.93 12.80
C ILE A 5 -0.36 -4.61 13.10
N LYS A 6 0.00 -5.60 12.30
CA LYS A 6 1.27 -6.32 12.41
C LYS A 6 2.15 -6.04 11.21
N GLN A 7 3.43 -5.88 11.47
CA GLN A 7 4.48 -5.83 10.45
C GLN A 7 5.09 -7.23 10.29
N TYR A 8 5.24 -7.66 9.05
CA TYR A 8 5.79 -8.98 8.72
C TYR A 8 7.10 -8.87 7.94
N PRO A 9 8.09 -9.75 8.21
CA PRO A 9 9.30 -9.87 7.41
C PRO A 9 8.99 -10.55 6.06
N LEU A 10 9.90 -10.37 5.10
CA LEU A 10 9.86 -11.11 3.85
C LEU A 10 10.54 -12.47 4.05
N ASP A 11 9.75 -13.47 4.33
CA ASP A 11 10.24 -14.85 4.45
C ASP A 11 9.64 -15.70 3.34
N THR A 12 10.50 -16.44 2.63
CA THR A 12 10.08 -17.32 1.54
C THR A 12 9.30 -18.50 2.11
N GLY A 13 8.01 -18.58 1.79
CA GLY A 13 7.10 -19.59 2.29
C GLY A 13 6.34 -19.20 3.56
N ALA A 14 6.47 -17.94 4.02
CA ALA A 14 5.66 -17.43 5.12
C ALA A 14 4.17 -17.47 4.77
N LEU A 15 3.33 -17.84 5.74
CA LEU A 15 1.88 -17.89 5.58
C LEU A 15 1.31 -16.53 5.19
N GLU A 16 1.88 -15.45 5.70
CA GLU A 16 1.46 -14.07 5.43
C GLU A 16 1.55 -13.72 3.95
N ILE A 17 2.60 -14.17 3.26
CA ILE A 17 2.76 -13.98 1.81
C ILE A 17 1.70 -14.79 1.05
N GLN A 18 1.35 -15.98 1.51
CA GLN A 18 0.28 -16.80 0.95
C GLN A 18 -1.09 -16.13 1.16
N TYR A 19 -1.35 -15.54 2.32
CA TYR A 19 -2.57 -14.76 2.56
C TYR A 19 -2.69 -13.59 1.58
N ILE A 20 -1.62 -12.87 1.30
CA ILE A 20 -1.64 -11.80 0.30
C ILE A 20 -2.02 -12.37 -1.08
N GLU A 21 -1.48 -13.51 -1.48
CA GLU A 21 -1.84 -14.19 -2.72
C GLU A 21 -3.33 -14.55 -2.76
N GLU A 22 -3.88 -15.07 -1.67
CA GLU A 22 -5.30 -15.41 -1.55
C GLU A 22 -6.20 -14.18 -1.67
N TYR A 23 -5.86 -13.05 -1.02
CA TYR A 23 -6.59 -11.79 -1.15
C TYR A 23 -6.66 -11.30 -2.59
N PHE A 24 -5.62 -11.56 -3.38
CA PHE A 24 -5.63 -11.25 -4.81
C PHE A 24 -6.56 -12.15 -5.62
N GLY A 25 -7.09 -13.22 -5.05
CA GLY A 25 -8.12 -14.04 -5.67
C GLY A 25 -9.40 -13.26 -5.99
N GLU A 26 -9.68 -12.18 -5.25
CA GLU A 26 -10.80 -11.26 -5.51
C GLU A 26 -10.51 -10.25 -6.66
N PHE A 27 -9.27 -10.15 -7.13
CA PHE A 27 -8.85 -9.19 -8.14
C PHE A 27 -8.62 -9.87 -9.51
N PRO A 28 -8.84 -9.15 -10.63
CA PRO A 28 -8.69 -9.70 -11.98
C PRO A 28 -7.26 -10.17 -12.32
N ARG A 29 -6.27 -9.71 -11.58
CA ARG A 29 -4.85 -10.08 -11.76
C ARG A 29 -4.29 -10.52 -10.42
N LYS A 30 -4.11 -11.83 -10.28
CA LYS A 30 -3.47 -12.42 -9.09
C LYS A 30 -2.00 -12.03 -9.02
N LYS A 31 -1.49 -11.89 -7.81
CA LYS A 31 -0.08 -11.85 -7.47
C LYS A 31 0.31 -13.14 -6.77
N THR A 32 1.28 -13.85 -7.30
CA THR A 32 1.81 -15.03 -6.65
C THR A 32 2.76 -14.66 -5.52
N ALA A 33 2.92 -15.55 -4.54
CA ALA A 33 3.91 -15.39 -3.49
C ALA A 33 5.31 -15.17 -4.07
N THR A 34 5.67 -15.92 -5.12
CA THR A 34 6.95 -15.76 -5.84
C THR A 34 7.12 -14.36 -6.44
N GLU A 35 6.07 -13.80 -7.06
CA GLU A 35 6.12 -12.41 -7.60
C GLU A 35 6.30 -11.39 -6.49
N ILE A 36 5.65 -11.57 -5.33
CA ILE A 36 5.77 -10.67 -4.18
C ILE A 36 7.20 -10.71 -3.64
N VAL A 37 7.72 -11.89 -3.35
CA VAL A 37 9.08 -12.08 -2.85
C VAL A 37 10.12 -11.54 -3.82
N SER A 38 10.00 -11.85 -5.11
CA SER A 38 10.90 -11.33 -6.15
C SER A 38 10.88 -9.81 -6.24
N ARG A 39 9.70 -9.19 -6.13
CA ARG A 39 9.54 -7.73 -6.17
C ARG A 39 10.22 -7.04 -4.99
N LEU A 40 10.09 -7.59 -3.79
CA LEU A 40 10.57 -6.96 -2.56
C LEU A 40 12.04 -7.23 -2.26
N ARG A 41 12.62 -8.27 -2.87
CA ARG A 41 14.02 -8.62 -2.67
C ARG A 41 14.94 -7.48 -3.10
N ASN A 42 15.97 -7.18 -2.30
CA ASN A 42 16.98 -6.14 -2.54
C ASN A 42 16.46 -4.69 -2.58
N ARG A 43 15.34 -4.43 -1.90
CA ARG A 43 14.82 -3.06 -1.70
C ARG A 43 14.23 -2.90 -0.31
N GLU A 44 14.13 -1.67 0.17
CA GLU A 44 13.39 -1.40 1.39
C GLU A 44 11.89 -1.62 1.16
N TYR A 45 11.23 -2.29 2.08
CA TYR A 45 9.81 -2.63 1.99
C TYR A 45 9.16 -2.66 3.36
N LEU A 46 7.84 -2.61 3.37
CA LEU A 46 7.02 -2.86 4.55
C LEU A 46 5.81 -3.70 4.14
N ILE A 47 5.55 -4.76 4.90
CA ILE A 47 4.36 -5.60 4.79
C ILE A 47 3.56 -5.41 6.08
N LEU A 48 2.34 -4.91 5.95
CA LEU A 48 1.41 -4.72 7.07
C LEU A 48 0.17 -5.57 6.87
N MET A 49 -0.31 -6.17 7.94
CA MET A 49 -1.63 -6.79 8.02
C MET A 49 -2.41 -6.23 9.22
N ALA A 50 -3.67 -5.90 8.98
CA ALA A 50 -4.64 -5.68 10.04
C ALA A 50 -5.29 -7.02 10.37
N GLU A 51 -5.29 -7.39 11.64
CA GLU A 51 -5.85 -8.63 12.16
C GLU A 51 -6.93 -8.32 13.19
N ALA A 52 -8.04 -9.04 13.16
CA ALA A 52 -9.15 -8.84 14.05
C ALA A 52 -9.78 -10.19 14.47
N PRO A 53 -10.43 -10.24 15.64
CA PRO A 53 -11.18 -11.40 16.04
C PRO A 53 -12.43 -11.58 15.17
N LEU A 54 -12.79 -12.82 14.88
CA LEU A 54 -14.04 -13.15 14.23
C LEU A 54 -15.22 -12.79 15.16
N ARG A 55 -16.34 -12.35 14.55
CA ARG A 55 -17.55 -11.95 15.32
C ARG A 55 -18.14 -13.13 16.09
N ASP A 56 -18.21 -14.28 15.45
CA ASP A 56 -18.84 -15.49 15.98
C ASP A 56 -17.87 -16.38 16.77
N ASP A 57 -16.57 -16.10 16.69
CA ASP A 57 -15.51 -16.76 17.44
C ASP A 57 -14.39 -15.78 17.77
N PRO A 58 -14.54 -15.01 18.86
CA PRO A 58 -13.53 -14.02 19.25
C PRO A 58 -12.15 -14.59 19.60
N GLY A 59 -12.04 -15.89 19.82
CA GLY A 59 -10.79 -16.60 20.05
C GLY A 59 -9.97 -16.78 18.76
N THR A 60 -10.62 -16.72 17.61
CA THR A 60 -9.96 -16.87 16.30
C THR A 60 -9.64 -15.50 15.71
N ILE A 61 -8.35 -15.21 15.55
CA ILE A 61 -7.84 -13.99 14.91
C ILE A 61 -7.60 -14.25 13.43
N VAL A 62 -8.07 -13.37 12.58
CA VAL A 62 -7.93 -13.48 11.13
C VAL A 62 -7.38 -12.21 10.50
N PRO A 63 -6.57 -12.29 9.43
CA PRO A 63 -6.18 -11.14 8.65
C PRO A 63 -7.39 -10.59 7.90
N VAL A 64 -7.65 -9.29 8.04
CA VAL A 64 -8.82 -8.61 7.46
C VAL A 64 -8.45 -7.60 6.38
N ALA A 65 -7.22 -7.09 6.42
CA ALA A 65 -6.67 -6.19 5.41
C ALA A 65 -5.15 -6.31 5.37
N PHE A 66 -4.56 -5.94 4.24
CA PHE A 66 -3.10 -5.89 4.10
C PHE A 66 -2.67 -4.69 3.26
N LYS A 67 -1.41 -4.30 3.42
CA LYS A 67 -0.74 -3.30 2.59
C LYS A 67 0.73 -3.67 2.42
N VAL A 68 1.21 -3.56 1.19
CA VAL A 68 2.62 -3.72 0.86
C VAL A 68 3.11 -2.46 0.18
N VAL A 69 4.16 -1.90 0.72
CA VAL A 69 4.84 -0.74 0.16
C VAL A 69 6.33 -1.06 -0.01
N HIS A 70 6.98 -0.44 -0.99
CA HIS A 70 8.39 -0.65 -1.21
C HIS A 70 9.06 0.54 -1.88
N GLU A 71 10.36 0.66 -1.72
CA GLU A 71 11.19 1.64 -2.43
C GLU A 71 11.06 1.49 -3.96
N ILE A 72 11.04 2.62 -4.66
CA ILE A 72 11.29 2.70 -6.10
C ILE A 72 12.43 3.67 -6.38
N ARG A 73 13.25 3.36 -7.39
CA ARG A 73 14.46 4.10 -7.72
C ARG A 73 14.41 4.63 -9.15
N SER A 74 15.14 5.69 -9.43
CA SER A 74 15.23 6.27 -10.79
C SER A 74 15.78 5.30 -11.85
N ASN A 75 16.60 4.35 -11.43
CA ASN A 75 17.30 3.37 -12.29
C ASN A 75 16.67 1.97 -12.25
N GLU A 76 15.35 1.88 -12.06
CA GLU A 76 14.64 0.60 -12.07
C GLU A 76 14.84 -0.16 -13.37
N THR A 77 15.16 -1.45 -13.24
CA THR A 77 15.39 -2.37 -14.39
C THR A 77 14.20 -3.30 -14.64
N GLU A 78 13.34 -3.51 -13.64
CA GLU A 78 12.11 -4.28 -13.83
C GLU A 78 11.15 -3.48 -14.72
N PRO A 79 10.67 -4.02 -15.86
CA PRO A 79 9.96 -3.25 -16.88
C PRO A 79 8.75 -2.46 -16.38
N LYS A 80 7.97 -3.04 -15.45
CA LYS A 80 6.77 -2.37 -14.90
C LYS A 80 7.13 -1.21 -13.97
N LEU A 81 8.25 -1.31 -13.24
CA LEU A 81 8.73 -0.24 -12.37
C LEU A 81 9.43 0.85 -13.19
N ALA A 82 10.22 0.48 -14.19
CA ALA A 82 10.84 1.42 -15.12
C ALA A 82 9.77 2.26 -15.87
N ASP A 83 8.68 1.64 -16.33
CA ASP A 83 7.53 2.35 -16.90
C ASP A 83 6.88 3.30 -15.87
N LEU A 84 6.69 2.85 -14.64
CA LEU A 84 6.15 3.67 -13.57
C LEU A 84 7.02 4.90 -13.31
N VAL A 85 8.33 4.71 -13.13
CA VAL A 85 9.29 5.80 -12.90
C VAL A 85 9.28 6.79 -14.07
N THR A 86 9.27 6.30 -15.31
CA THR A 86 9.18 7.14 -16.51
C THR A 86 7.94 8.03 -16.50
N ARG A 87 6.81 7.53 -15.99
CA ARG A 87 5.56 8.29 -15.90
C ARG A 87 5.56 9.31 -14.76
N LEU A 88 6.34 9.07 -13.70
CA LEU A 88 6.41 9.90 -12.50
C LEU A 88 7.48 10.99 -12.58
N LYS A 89 8.52 10.83 -13.38
CA LYS A 89 9.73 11.67 -13.40
C LYS A 89 9.51 13.18 -13.58
N ASN A 90 8.37 13.59 -14.14
CA ASN A 90 8.04 15.02 -14.32
C ASN A 90 7.35 15.63 -13.10
N SER A 91 6.93 14.81 -12.14
CA SER A 91 6.16 15.25 -10.96
C SER A 91 6.79 14.82 -9.64
N VAL A 92 7.68 13.81 -9.67
CA VAL A 92 8.35 13.24 -8.52
C VAL A 92 9.86 13.37 -8.70
N VAL A 93 10.54 13.87 -7.68
CA VAL A 93 12.00 14.03 -7.67
C VAL A 93 12.63 12.77 -7.07
N PHE A 94 13.43 12.07 -7.87
CA PHE A 94 14.16 10.87 -7.45
C PHE A 94 15.63 11.15 -7.07
N GLU A 95 16.21 12.25 -7.55
CA GLU A 95 17.59 12.61 -7.28
C GLU A 95 17.75 12.97 -5.79
N ASP A 96 18.66 12.29 -5.11
CA ASP A 96 18.93 12.42 -3.67
C ASP A 96 17.69 12.26 -2.77
N ARG A 97 16.66 11.58 -3.27
CA ARG A 97 15.42 11.33 -2.53
C ARG A 97 14.99 9.87 -2.58
N LYS A 98 14.57 9.36 -1.43
CA LYS A 98 13.92 8.05 -1.33
C LYS A 98 12.43 8.21 -1.60
N VAL A 99 11.93 7.46 -2.56
CA VAL A 99 10.51 7.44 -2.94
C VAL A 99 9.92 6.07 -2.64
N LEU A 100 8.80 6.08 -1.92
CA LEU A 100 8.04 4.89 -1.55
C LEU A 100 6.90 4.68 -2.54
N TYR A 101 6.75 3.47 -3.03
CA TYR A 101 5.60 3.05 -3.83
C TYR A 101 4.60 2.24 -3.00
N SER A 102 3.39 2.77 -2.84
CA SER A 102 2.26 2.04 -2.29
C SER A 102 1.74 1.08 -3.35
N TRP A 103 2.31 -0.14 -3.36
CA TRP A 103 2.19 -1.07 -4.48
C TRP A 103 0.86 -1.81 -4.50
N VAL A 104 0.54 -2.51 -3.41
CA VAL A 104 -0.66 -3.34 -3.32
C VAL A 104 -1.26 -3.26 -1.93
N GLY A 105 -2.55 -3.44 -1.86
CA GLY A 105 -3.29 -3.52 -0.62
C GLY A 105 -4.72 -3.95 -0.89
N GLY A 106 -5.36 -4.50 0.11
CA GLY A 106 -6.73 -4.94 0.01
C GLY A 106 -7.37 -5.11 1.37
N THR A 107 -8.70 -5.01 1.41
CA THR A 107 -9.52 -5.29 2.58
C THR A 107 -10.57 -6.32 2.19
N ARG A 108 -10.73 -7.36 2.98
CA ARG A 108 -11.77 -8.38 2.79
C ARG A 108 -13.13 -7.69 2.67
N ARG A 109 -13.99 -8.24 1.80
CA ARG A 109 -15.27 -7.62 1.45
C ARG A 109 -16.13 -7.31 2.68
N ASP A 110 -16.24 -8.25 3.60
CA ASP A 110 -17.01 -8.18 4.83
C ASP A 110 -16.43 -7.22 5.89
N TRP A 111 -15.20 -6.74 5.68
CA TRP A 111 -14.47 -5.82 6.55
C TRP A 111 -14.26 -4.42 5.95
N ARG A 112 -14.83 -4.15 4.78
CA ARG A 112 -14.73 -2.82 4.14
C ARG A 112 -15.52 -1.76 4.89
N GLY A 113 -15.17 -0.49 4.69
CA GLY A 113 -15.83 0.64 5.34
C GLY A 113 -15.48 0.85 6.82
N GLN A 114 -14.56 0.07 7.38
CA GLN A 114 -14.16 0.12 8.79
C GLN A 114 -12.83 0.86 9.04
N GLY A 115 -12.29 1.55 8.02
CA GLY A 115 -11.08 2.37 8.15
C GLY A 115 -9.75 1.61 8.07
N HIS A 116 -9.75 0.30 7.80
CA HIS A 116 -8.51 -0.48 7.74
C HIS A 116 -7.51 0.03 6.70
N PHE A 117 -7.98 0.37 5.49
CA PHE A 117 -7.11 0.93 4.45
C PHE A 117 -6.45 2.23 4.90
N ARG A 118 -7.21 3.12 5.55
CA ARG A 118 -6.69 4.36 6.11
C ARG A 118 -5.62 4.09 7.16
N ALA A 119 -5.92 3.26 8.15
CA ALA A 119 -5.00 2.94 9.24
C ALA A 119 -3.69 2.33 8.74
N LEU A 120 -3.75 1.38 7.79
CA LEU A 120 -2.57 0.79 7.16
C LEU A 120 -1.77 1.81 6.35
N THR A 121 -2.44 2.79 5.72
CA THR A 121 -1.77 3.85 4.98
C THR A 121 -1.04 4.80 5.92
N GLU A 122 -1.70 5.29 6.97
CA GLU A 122 -1.09 6.15 7.99
C GLU A 122 0.12 5.46 8.64
N GLU A 123 0.01 4.16 8.95
CA GLU A 123 1.11 3.39 9.53
C GLU A 123 2.29 3.25 8.57
N SER A 124 2.02 3.00 7.29
CA SER A 124 3.08 2.95 6.28
C SER A 124 3.78 4.31 6.10
N GLU A 125 3.08 5.42 6.28
CA GLU A 125 3.66 6.77 6.23
C GLU A 125 4.56 7.06 7.44
N VAL A 126 4.16 6.63 8.65
CA VAL A 126 4.99 6.73 9.87
C VAL A 126 6.30 5.97 9.68
N TRP A 127 6.21 4.72 9.24
CA TRP A 127 7.39 3.92 8.96
C TRP A 127 8.27 4.55 7.87
N ALA A 128 7.67 4.99 6.77
CA ALA A 128 8.38 5.61 5.66
C ALA A 128 9.15 6.86 6.09
N HIS A 129 8.50 7.74 6.86
CA HIS A 129 9.16 8.93 7.39
C HIS A 129 10.34 8.57 8.32
N SER A 130 10.17 7.61 9.22
CA SER A 130 11.24 7.17 10.14
C SER A 130 12.41 6.49 9.42
N THR A 131 12.18 5.92 8.24
CA THR A 131 13.20 5.27 7.40
C THR A 131 13.80 6.22 6.36
N GLY A 132 13.43 7.51 6.39
CA GLY A 132 14.00 8.55 5.54
C GLY A 132 13.41 8.65 4.15
N PHE A 133 12.21 8.11 3.90
CA PHE A 133 11.49 8.36 2.67
C PHE A 133 10.95 9.80 2.64
N HIS A 134 11.00 10.41 1.48
CA HIS A 134 10.60 11.81 1.27
C HIS A 134 9.20 11.93 0.68
N GLU A 135 8.76 10.93 -0.09
CA GLU A 135 7.51 10.98 -0.83
C GLU A 135 6.93 9.58 -0.99
N VAL A 136 5.60 9.48 -0.92
CA VAL A 136 4.85 8.26 -1.24
C VAL A 136 4.11 8.48 -2.54
N VAL A 137 4.19 7.50 -3.44
CA VAL A 137 3.44 7.49 -4.71
C VAL A 137 2.48 6.31 -4.76
N VAL A 138 1.33 6.53 -5.37
CA VAL A 138 0.28 5.53 -5.57
C VAL A 138 -0.13 5.54 -7.03
N LYS A 139 -0.31 4.36 -7.62
CA LYS A 139 -0.95 4.18 -8.92
C LYS A 139 -2.20 3.36 -8.75
N THR A 140 -3.33 3.88 -9.15
CA THR A 140 -4.62 3.20 -9.05
C THR A 140 -5.45 3.38 -10.32
N LYS A 141 -6.64 2.78 -10.34
CA LYS A 141 -7.63 3.00 -11.40
C LYS A 141 -8.75 3.88 -10.91
N ASN A 142 -9.34 4.62 -11.83
CA ASN A 142 -10.43 5.55 -11.53
C ASN A 142 -11.64 4.87 -10.85
N ARG A 143 -11.91 3.60 -11.15
CA ARG A 143 -13.02 2.82 -10.58
C ARG A 143 -12.94 2.55 -9.06
N TYR A 144 -11.77 2.71 -8.45
CA TYR A 144 -11.60 2.49 -7.00
C TYR A 144 -11.92 3.76 -6.21
N TYR A 145 -13.17 4.22 -6.29
CA TYR A 145 -13.63 5.50 -5.71
C TYR A 145 -13.41 5.60 -4.21
N ASP A 146 -13.73 4.54 -3.45
CA ASP A 146 -13.55 4.53 -1.99
C ASP A 146 -12.09 4.70 -1.59
N MET A 147 -11.19 4.00 -2.28
CA MET A 147 -9.75 4.13 -2.07
C MET A 147 -9.27 5.55 -2.42
N ARG A 148 -9.74 6.10 -3.54
CA ARG A 148 -9.38 7.47 -3.96
C ARG A 148 -9.89 8.51 -2.98
N GLY A 149 -11.12 8.36 -2.48
CA GLY A 149 -11.69 9.23 -1.46
C GLY A 149 -10.88 9.20 -0.16
N THR A 150 -10.41 8.01 0.26
CA THR A 150 -9.54 7.89 1.43
C THR A 150 -8.17 8.55 1.18
N LEU A 151 -7.58 8.38 0.00
CA LEU A 151 -6.32 9.04 -0.34
C LEU A 151 -6.44 10.57 -0.40
N ASP A 152 -7.57 11.09 -0.87
CA ASP A 152 -7.88 12.52 -0.85
C ASP A 152 -7.96 13.05 0.59
N GLN A 153 -8.68 12.36 1.48
CA GLN A 153 -8.73 12.68 2.91
C GLN A 153 -7.37 12.59 3.60
N LEU A 154 -6.45 11.79 3.08
CA LEU A 154 -5.06 11.67 3.54
C LEU A 154 -4.12 12.64 2.83
N GLU A 155 -4.66 13.62 2.09
CA GLU A 155 -3.91 14.69 1.43
C GLU A 155 -2.95 14.22 0.31
N PHE A 156 -3.29 13.12 -0.36
CA PHE A 156 -2.61 12.73 -1.58
C PHE A 156 -3.06 13.60 -2.76
N ASN A 157 -2.11 14.16 -3.49
CA ASN A 157 -2.37 14.97 -4.68
C ASN A 157 -2.35 14.11 -5.95
N VAL A 158 -3.32 14.33 -6.83
CA VAL A 158 -3.27 13.74 -8.19
C VAL A 158 -2.20 14.46 -9.00
N ILE A 159 -1.17 13.72 -9.41
CA ILE A 159 -0.03 14.25 -10.18
C ILE A 159 -0.08 13.88 -11.65
N LYS A 160 -0.86 12.85 -12.01
CA LYS A 160 -1.06 12.44 -13.39
C LYS A 160 -2.35 11.65 -13.55
N TYR A 161 -3.01 11.86 -14.66
CA TYR A 161 -4.21 11.11 -15.07
C TYR A 161 -4.04 10.64 -16.51
N GLU A 162 -4.20 9.34 -16.74
CA GLU A 162 -4.13 8.74 -18.08
C GLU A 162 -5.49 8.17 -18.44
N ILE A 163 -6.17 8.87 -19.36
CA ILE A 163 -7.51 8.48 -19.80
C ILE A 163 -7.46 7.16 -20.55
N HIS A 164 -8.34 6.23 -20.16
CA HIS A 164 -8.58 5.03 -20.95
C HIS A 164 -9.52 5.36 -22.12
N PRO A 165 -9.21 4.94 -23.35
CA PRO A 165 -9.91 5.42 -24.55
C PRO A 165 -11.40 5.07 -24.59
N THR A 166 -11.83 3.97 -23.95
CA THR A 166 -13.20 3.47 -24.05
C THR A 166 -13.94 3.35 -22.72
N ASP A 167 -13.23 3.26 -21.58
CA ASP A 167 -13.84 3.14 -20.25
C ASP A 167 -13.10 4.00 -19.24
N ASN A 168 -13.69 5.11 -18.87
CA ASN A 168 -13.10 6.05 -17.91
C ASN A 168 -12.81 5.41 -16.54
N ARG A 169 -13.53 4.35 -16.13
CA ARG A 169 -13.27 3.60 -14.89
C ARG A 169 -11.91 2.90 -14.92
N GLU A 170 -11.40 2.56 -16.10
CA GLU A 170 -10.10 1.93 -16.32
C GLU A 170 -8.95 2.95 -16.45
N SER A 171 -9.26 4.25 -16.48
CA SER A 171 -8.26 5.33 -16.49
C SER A 171 -7.33 5.19 -15.28
N LYS A 172 -6.04 5.44 -15.51
CA LYS A 172 -5.02 5.36 -14.45
C LYS A 172 -4.86 6.70 -13.76
N VAL A 173 -4.80 6.65 -12.45
CA VAL A 173 -4.60 7.81 -11.59
C VAL A 173 -3.32 7.62 -10.81
N TYR A 174 -2.44 8.60 -10.89
CA TYR A 174 -1.18 8.65 -10.14
C TYR A 174 -1.29 9.74 -9.09
N LEU A 175 -1.02 9.37 -7.86
CA LEU A 175 -1.09 10.29 -6.74
C LEU A 175 0.25 10.29 -6.01
N SER A 176 0.58 11.43 -5.39
CA SER A 176 1.73 11.51 -4.50
C SER A 176 1.42 12.32 -3.25
N LYS A 177 2.23 12.08 -2.23
CA LYS A 177 2.21 12.80 -0.96
C LYS A 177 3.64 12.94 -0.45
N ARG A 178 4.07 14.17 -0.16
CA ARG A 178 5.33 14.42 0.52
C ARG A 178 5.19 14.08 2.00
N LEU A 179 6.21 13.42 2.54
CA LEU A 179 6.26 13.04 3.95
C LEU A 179 7.00 14.11 4.74
N THR A 180 6.28 14.79 5.62
CA THR A 180 6.82 15.73 6.58
C THR A 180 6.29 15.42 7.98
N SER A 181 6.92 15.92 9.02
CA SER A 181 6.44 15.72 10.40
C SER A 181 5.03 16.29 10.63
N ASP A 182 4.64 17.33 9.87
CA ASP A 182 3.29 17.92 9.98
C ASP A 182 2.22 17.00 9.43
N VAL A 183 2.53 16.30 8.34
CA VAL A 183 1.64 15.27 7.76
C VAL A 183 1.34 14.17 8.76
N LEU A 184 2.36 13.71 9.51
CA LEU A 184 2.17 12.66 10.52
C LEU A 184 1.30 13.10 11.69
N ARG A 185 1.30 14.38 12.02
CA ARG A 185 0.42 14.94 13.08
C ARG A 185 -1.05 14.95 12.69
N SER A 186 -1.36 14.92 11.40
CA SER A 186 -2.73 14.86 10.89
C SER A 186 -3.34 13.45 10.95
N HIS A 187 -2.56 12.42 11.29
CA HIS A 187 -3.05 11.06 11.41
C HIS A 187 -4.04 10.91 12.57
N THR A 188 -5.17 10.32 12.30
CA THR A 188 -6.29 10.22 13.24
C THR A 188 -6.67 8.80 13.65
N SER A 189 -6.12 7.79 13.00
CA SER A 189 -6.42 6.40 13.30
C SER A 189 -5.82 5.97 14.63
N SER A 190 -6.69 5.49 15.53
CA SER A 190 -6.24 4.81 16.75
C SER A 190 -5.89 3.36 16.42
N ARG A 191 -4.66 2.97 16.68
CA ARG A 191 -4.15 1.65 16.34
C ARG A 191 -3.05 1.18 17.28
N ARG A 192 -2.91 -0.12 17.36
CA ARG A 192 -1.74 -0.77 17.93
C ARG A 192 -0.93 -1.44 16.83
N VAL A 193 0.37 -1.20 16.81
CA VAL A 193 1.30 -1.84 15.89
C VAL A 193 2.18 -2.79 16.67
N VAL A 194 2.29 -4.01 16.16
CA VAL A 194 3.15 -5.06 16.71
C VAL A 194 4.02 -5.58 15.57
N VAL A 195 5.31 -5.71 15.83
CA VAL A 195 6.21 -6.42 14.91
C VAL A 195 6.04 -7.91 15.17
N ALA A 196 5.80 -8.67 14.12
CA ALA A 196 5.76 -10.13 14.21
C ALA A 196 7.19 -10.66 14.42
N ASP A 197 7.32 -11.58 15.36
CA ASP A 197 8.58 -12.27 15.66
C ASP A 197 8.93 -13.27 14.56
#